data_fde8d0df80fa2448b019d604ff7841be
#
_entry.id   fde8d0df80fa2448b019d604ff7841be
#
_cell.length_a   1.000
_cell.length_b   1.000
_cell.length_c   1.000
_cell.angle_alpha   90.00
_cell.angle_beta   90.00
_cell.angle_gamma   90.00
#
_symmetry.space_group_name_H-M   'P 1'
#
loop_
_entity.id
_entity.type
_entity.pdbx_description
1 polymer ?
#
loop_
_entity_poly.entity_id
_entity_poly.type
_entity_poly.pdbx_seq_one_letter_code
_entity_poly.pdbx_strand_id
1 'polypeptide(L)'
;MLRATSKVVLLLLSLTLLPLGRYTLLTVMASTVPSTSRSFVVIVAATAGSLGIGKNGALPWRLAADMAYFKRCTSTPPTSSGAAAAATEKVNAVIMGRKTWQSIPERFRPLSGRRNVVLSRNPKARDDLCLPEDVLLAGSLTEALALLSSATAKASSASAPPPEAGKIFVIGGGSVYAEAVASELCEKVLLTSVTPAADGRFDDCDVHFPALDPDVFKLVKKGEAREEKGIEFSFDEYESVHHSEAAAAMAAAEGDKENAGGGAEDGGGAADDVVGAKRKASPTPEGSVASAPTPPTASVATGAAAGAAATAAAEGSAAAAAAPQEQEEDGPGNEEEMQYLDLVRDILDNGVRRGDRTGTGTLSKFGVQMRFSLREDRFPLLTTKRVFWRGVAEELLWFVAGCTNANVLKERGIHIWDGNGSREFLDGLGLTEREEGDLGPVYGFQWRHFGAEYTDMHADYTGKGVDQLAECINKIKTNPEDRRIVLSAWNPSDLGKMALPPCHMFCQFYVAEGELSCQMYQRSADMGLGVPFNIASYALLTRLVAKACGLRAGDFVHTIGDAHVYVNHVDALREQLRRKPRPFPTLSINTANTDIDSFEYKDFEVKGYVPYKTIRMKMAV
;
A
#
# COMPACT_ATOMS: atom_id res chain seq x y z
N MET A 1 -33.74 52.23 -27.16
CA MET A 1 -32.77 52.82 -26.21
C MET A 1 -31.83 51.69 -25.84
N LEU A 2 -30.75 51.57 -26.56
CA LEU A 2 -29.40 52.14 -26.33
C LEU A 2 -28.76 51.65 -25.05
N ARG A 3 -27.83 50.79 -25.27
CA ARG A 3 -26.33 50.75 -25.10
C ARG A 3 -25.96 49.91 -23.88
N ALA A 4 -24.95 49.05 -23.88
CA ALA A 4 -23.73 48.81 -24.64
C ALA A 4 -23.31 47.36 -24.41
N THR A 5 -23.03 46.50 -25.36
CA THR A 5 -21.82 46.26 -26.18
C THR A 5 -20.52 46.29 -25.39
N SER A 6 -19.84 45.21 -25.36
CA SER A 6 -18.72 44.80 -26.24
C SER A 6 -17.47 44.48 -25.43
N LYS A 7 -16.92 43.31 -25.54
CA LYS A 7 -15.62 42.98 -26.15
C LYS A 7 -15.18 41.58 -25.73
N VAL A 8 -15.37 40.61 -26.58
CA VAL A 8 -14.45 39.47 -26.77
C VAL A 8 -14.69 38.95 -28.18
N VAL A 9 -13.92 39.39 -29.14
CA VAL A 9 -13.66 38.73 -30.41
C VAL A 9 -12.28 39.20 -30.90
N LEU A 10 -11.55 38.28 -31.47
CA LEU A 10 -10.28 38.35 -32.21
C LEU A 10 -9.01 38.05 -31.42
N LEU A 11 -8.53 36.81 -31.60
CA LEU A 11 -7.26 36.59 -32.33
C LEU A 11 -7.23 35.13 -32.84
N LEU A 12 -7.75 34.96 -34.05
CA LEU A 12 -7.40 33.85 -34.93
C LEU A 12 -6.70 34.48 -36.14
N LEU A 13 -5.73 33.75 -36.66
CA LEU A 13 -4.98 33.91 -37.93
C LEU A 13 -3.59 34.54 -37.82
N SER A 14 -2.58 33.64 -37.88
CA SER A 14 -1.76 33.54 -39.07
C SER A 14 -0.84 32.32 -39.03
N LEU A 15 -1.12 31.40 -39.94
CA LEU A 15 -0.20 30.37 -40.45
C LEU A 15 0.84 31.04 -41.37
N THR A 16 2.11 30.57 -41.34
CA THR A 16 2.79 30.02 -42.53
C THR A 16 4.21 29.53 -42.22
N LEU A 17 4.45 28.25 -42.52
CA LEU A 17 5.56 27.62 -43.29
C LEU A 17 7.02 27.62 -42.75
N LEU A 18 7.45 26.41 -42.26
CA LEU A 18 8.67 25.60 -42.63
C LEU A 18 10.07 26.03 -42.13
N PRO A 19 11.10 25.13 -42.12
CA PRO A 19 11.15 23.68 -41.79
C PRO A 19 12.28 23.28 -40.78
N LEU A 20 12.21 22.04 -40.30
CA LEU A 20 13.30 21.11 -39.89
C LEU A 20 14.42 21.57 -38.95
N GLY A 21 14.40 21.02 -37.76
CA GLY A 21 15.55 20.96 -36.85
C GLY A 21 15.24 20.11 -35.63
N ARG A 22 15.73 18.86 -35.62
CA ARG A 22 15.68 17.94 -34.49
C ARG A 22 16.27 18.59 -33.22
N TYR A 23 15.47 18.76 -32.18
CA TYR A 23 15.95 18.71 -30.81
C TYR A 23 14.85 18.11 -29.94
N THR A 24 15.14 16.94 -29.44
CA THR A 24 14.39 16.23 -28.43
C THR A 24 14.45 17.01 -27.14
N LEU A 25 13.40 17.76 -26.80
CA LEU A 25 13.23 18.29 -25.46
C LEU A 25 12.40 17.28 -24.67
N LEU A 26 13.08 16.45 -23.89
CA LEU A 26 12.48 15.73 -22.79
C LEU A 26 12.06 16.77 -21.73
N THR A 27 10.80 17.16 -21.73
CA THR A 27 10.22 17.89 -20.62
C THR A 27 9.87 16.87 -19.55
N VAL A 28 10.80 16.66 -18.64
CA VAL A 28 10.53 16.03 -17.35
C VAL A 28 9.57 16.95 -16.62
N MET A 29 8.30 16.59 -16.54
CA MET A 29 7.36 17.18 -15.59
C MET A 29 7.81 16.75 -14.19
N ALA A 30 8.70 17.51 -13.59
CA ALA A 30 8.93 17.43 -12.17
C ALA A 30 7.60 17.80 -11.49
N SER A 31 7.00 16.86 -10.80
CA SER A 31 5.95 17.13 -9.84
C SER A 31 6.54 18.07 -8.80
N THR A 32 6.14 19.32 -8.83
CA THR A 32 6.49 20.32 -7.81
C THR A 32 5.84 19.89 -6.49
N VAL A 33 6.60 19.18 -5.69
CA VAL A 33 6.41 19.17 -4.24
C VAL A 33 6.56 20.62 -3.80
N PRO A 34 5.63 21.22 -3.03
CA PRO A 34 5.80 22.59 -2.58
C PRO A 34 7.12 22.70 -1.82
N SER A 35 7.96 23.68 -2.18
CA SER A 35 9.34 23.86 -1.76
C SER A 35 9.52 24.29 -0.29
N THR A 36 8.68 23.78 0.63
CA THR A 36 8.69 24.11 2.06
C THR A 36 8.68 22.88 2.98
N SER A 37 8.82 21.67 2.45
CA SER A 37 8.88 20.46 3.28
C SER A 37 10.27 20.31 3.89
N ARG A 38 10.37 20.37 5.23
CA ARG A 38 11.64 20.24 5.97
C ARG A 38 11.98 18.76 6.16
N SER A 39 13.26 18.41 5.99
CA SER A 39 13.79 17.10 6.32
C SER A 39 13.83 16.87 7.84
N PHE A 40 13.96 15.61 8.24
CA PHE A 40 14.02 15.20 9.65
C PHE A 40 14.97 14.04 9.88
N VAL A 41 15.35 13.86 11.13
CA VAL A 41 16.19 12.76 11.62
C VAL A 41 15.34 11.79 12.43
N VAL A 42 15.50 10.50 12.22
CA VAL A 42 14.94 9.46 13.11
C VAL A 42 15.96 9.17 14.20
N ILE A 43 15.53 9.10 15.48
CA ILE A 43 16.36 8.66 16.60
C ILE A 43 15.63 7.56 17.38
N VAL A 44 16.30 6.42 17.55
CA VAL A 44 15.70 5.21 18.09
C VAL A 44 16.75 4.35 18.80
N ALA A 45 16.33 3.64 19.85
CA ALA A 45 17.09 2.52 20.41
C ALA A 45 16.35 1.21 20.13
N ALA A 46 17.04 0.20 19.58
CA ALA A 46 16.47 -1.07 19.21
C ALA A 46 17.42 -2.23 19.49
N THR A 47 16.89 -3.44 19.72
CA THR A 47 17.71 -4.65 19.85
C THR A 47 18.42 -4.99 18.56
N ALA A 48 19.68 -5.37 18.64
CA ALA A 48 20.42 -5.90 17.50
C ALA A 48 19.76 -7.23 17.01
N GLY A 49 19.50 -7.32 15.72
CA GLY A 49 18.88 -8.50 15.11
C GLY A 49 17.34 -8.41 15.05
N SER A 50 16.63 -8.46 16.16
CA SER A 50 15.15 -8.42 16.16
C SER A 50 14.55 -7.02 15.98
N LEU A 51 15.34 -5.96 16.17
CA LEU A 51 14.93 -4.55 16.11
C LEU A 51 13.77 -4.21 17.09
N GLY A 52 13.66 -4.93 18.19
CA GLY A 52 12.68 -4.66 19.26
C GLY A 52 12.91 -3.30 19.91
N ILE A 53 11.85 -2.51 20.11
CA ILE A 53 11.90 -1.16 20.69
C ILE A 53 11.00 -0.98 21.90
N GLY A 54 10.15 -1.94 22.21
CA GLY A 54 9.17 -1.81 23.28
C GLY A 54 8.60 -3.14 23.71
N LYS A 55 8.14 -3.19 24.97
CA LYS A 55 7.41 -4.30 25.56
C LYS A 55 6.35 -3.76 26.53
N ASN A 56 5.09 -4.17 26.34
CA ASN A 56 3.97 -3.74 27.20
C ASN A 56 3.89 -2.21 27.39
N GLY A 57 4.18 -1.44 26.35
CA GLY A 57 4.10 0.03 26.37
C GLY A 57 5.26 0.74 27.08
N ALA A 58 6.34 0.04 27.43
CA ALA A 58 7.54 0.58 28.04
C ALA A 58 8.81 0.21 27.26
N LEU A 59 9.94 0.90 27.53
CA LEU A 59 11.25 0.50 27.02
C LEU A 59 11.71 -0.77 27.75
N PRO A 60 12.21 -1.80 27.03
CA PRO A 60 12.65 -3.05 27.64
C PRO A 60 13.90 -2.90 28.53
N TRP A 61 14.68 -1.85 28.31
CA TRP A 61 15.93 -1.54 29.04
C TRP A 61 15.92 -0.12 29.60
N ARG A 62 16.88 0.16 30.46
CA ARG A 62 17.11 1.50 31.00
C ARG A 62 18.61 1.79 31.02
N LEU A 63 19.09 2.43 29.95
CA LEU A 63 20.48 2.83 29.75
C LEU A 63 20.60 4.35 29.96
N ALA A 64 21.42 4.76 30.96
CA ALA A 64 21.63 6.19 31.24
C ALA A 64 22.40 6.87 30.10
N ALA A 65 23.34 6.15 29.48
CA ALA A 65 24.12 6.64 28.35
C ALA A 65 23.25 6.90 27.11
N ASP A 66 22.28 6.01 26.82
CA ASP A 66 21.32 6.19 25.71
C ASP A 66 20.41 7.39 25.96
N MET A 67 19.86 7.52 27.16
CA MET A 67 19.04 8.69 27.53
C MET A 67 19.82 10.00 27.46
N ALA A 68 21.10 10.01 27.82
CA ALA A 68 21.96 11.17 27.69
C ALA A 68 22.26 11.50 26.21
N TYR A 69 22.49 10.48 25.37
CA TYR A 69 22.68 10.62 23.92
C TYR A 69 21.44 11.19 23.27
N PHE A 70 20.28 10.62 23.54
CA PHE A 70 18.98 11.08 23.07
C PHE A 70 18.74 12.56 23.45
N LYS A 71 18.95 12.93 24.73
CA LYS A 71 18.81 14.30 25.21
C LYS A 71 19.77 15.23 24.47
N ARG A 72 21.04 14.86 24.34
CA ARG A 72 22.07 15.68 23.66
C ARG A 72 21.71 15.93 22.19
N CYS A 73 21.32 14.90 21.43
CA CYS A 73 20.98 15.02 20.03
C CYS A 73 19.72 15.90 19.82
N THR A 74 18.68 15.65 20.60
CA THR A 74 17.38 16.29 20.37
C THR A 74 17.27 17.71 20.96
N SER A 75 18.06 18.07 22.00
CA SER A 75 17.99 19.39 22.64
C SER A 75 18.99 20.41 22.12
N THR A 76 20.01 20.00 21.36
CA THR A 76 21.03 20.93 20.86
C THR A 76 20.53 21.64 19.60
N PRO A 77 20.38 22.96 19.62
CA PRO A 77 20.01 23.69 18.41
C PRO A 77 21.14 23.60 17.37
N PRO A 78 20.84 23.71 16.06
CA PRO A 78 21.86 23.75 15.03
C PRO A 78 22.75 24.98 15.25
N THR A 79 24.07 24.80 15.32
CA THR A 79 25.04 25.88 15.32
C THR A 79 25.04 26.52 13.94
N SER A 80 24.59 27.75 13.80
CA SER A 80 24.75 28.55 12.58
C SER A 80 26.22 28.88 12.39
N SER A 81 26.86 28.27 11.39
CA SER A 81 28.18 28.72 10.91
C SER A 81 27.99 30.01 10.13
N GLY A 82 28.19 31.16 10.76
CA GLY A 82 28.12 32.48 10.07
C GLY A 82 27.78 33.61 11.04
N ALA A 83 28.71 34.52 11.22
CA ALA A 83 28.61 35.66 12.14
C ALA A 83 27.54 36.66 11.72
N ALA A 84 26.93 37.26 12.74
CA ALA A 84 26.14 38.51 12.77
C ALA A 84 24.65 38.38 12.40
N ALA A 85 23.84 38.39 13.44
CA ALA A 85 22.67 39.23 13.67
C ALA A 85 21.84 38.62 14.81
N ALA A 86 21.12 39.40 15.57
CA ALA A 86 20.22 38.97 16.65
C ALA A 86 19.22 37.91 16.12
N ALA A 87 19.65 36.66 16.06
CA ALA A 87 18.87 35.56 15.54
C ALA A 87 17.97 35.07 16.66
N THR A 88 16.67 35.03 16.43
CA THR A 88 15.68 34.27 17.18
C THR A 88 16.23 32.88 17.42
N GLU A 89 16.40 32.50 18.66
CA GLU A 89 16.97 31.19 19.07
C GLU A 89 16.13 30.04 18.49
N LYS A 90 16.70 29.28 17.54
CA LYS A 90 15.98 28.16 16.92
C LYS A 90 15.96 26.98 17.88
N VAL A 91 14.79 26.43 18.16
CA VAL A 91 14.59 25.30 19.06
C VAL A 91 14.26 24.03 18.27
N ASN A 92 14.96 22.92 18.56
CA ASN A 92 14.69 21.65 17.90
C ASN A 92 13.25 21.17 18.18
N ALA A 93 12.68 20.38 17.26
CA ALA A 93 11.37 19.78 17.40
C ALA A 93 11.46 18.27 17.53
N VAL A 94 10.53 17.67 18.30
CA VAL A 94 10.35 16.23 18.42
C VAL A 94 8.94 15.84 18.02
N ILE A 95 8.81 14.84 17.15
CA ILE A 95 7.54 14.30 16.69
C ILE A 95 7.39 12.89 17.25
N MET A 96 6.25 12.60 17.90
CA MET A 96 5.98 11.30 18.51
C MET A 96 4.52 10.90 18.37
N GLY A 97 4.26 9.61 18.35
CA GLY A 97 2.89 9.07 18.39
C GLY A 97 2.28 9.14 19.79
N ARG A 98 0.95 9.05 19.88
CA ARG A 98 0.19 9.06 21.12
C ARG A 98 0.73 8.09 22.19
N LYS A 99 1.02 6.84 21.80
CA LYS A 99 1.54 5.83 22.76
C LYS A 99 2.91 6.20 23.32
N THR A 100 3.77 6.79 22.50
CA THR A 100 5.09 7.29 22.95
C THR A 100 4.93 8.45 23.93
N TRP A 101 4.03 9.40 23.66
CA TRP A 101 3.69 10.46 24.60
C TRP A 101 3.26 9.89 25.96
N GLN A 102 2.35 8.92 25.96
CA GLN A 102 1.84 8.27 27.17
C GLN A 102 2.92 7.48 27.95
N SER A 103 3.92 6.91 27.24
CA SER A 103 5.01 6.16 27.86
C SER A 103 6.06 7.05 28.56
N ILE A 104 6.14 8.35 28.19
CA ILE A 104 7.01 9.32 28.87
C ILE A 104 6.38 9.66 30.23
N PRO A 105 7.10 9.52 31.36
CA PRO A 105 6.58 9.89 32.67
C PRO A 105 6.11 11.36 32.71
N GLU A 106 4.99 11.64 33.39
CA GLU A 106 4.34 12.98 33.38
C GLU A 106 5.28 14.13 33.74
N ARG A 107 6.15 13.90 34.73
CA ARG A 107 7.17 14.88 35.15
C ARG A 107 8.17 15.30 34.05
N PHE A 108 8.21 14.56 32.94
CA PHE A 108 9.08 14.82 31.80
C PHE A 108 8.30 15.24 30.54
N ARG A 109 6.98 15.35 30.63
CA ARG A 109 6.11 15.83 29.54
C ARG A 109 5.67 17.28 29.77
N PRO A 110 5.80 18.18 28.76
CA PRO A 110 6.50 18.01 27.49
C PRO A 110 8.02 17.92 27.66
N LEU A 111 8.72 17.34 26.65
CA LEU A 111 10.18 17.27 26.67
C LEU A 111 10.76 18.69 26.60
N SER A 112 11.39 19.13 27.68
CA SER A 112 11.89 20.50 27.83
C SER A 112 12.97 20.89 26.80
N GLY A 113 12.99 22.18 26.39
CA GLY A 113 13.96 22.70 25.42
C GLY A 113 13.73 22.20 23.99
N ARG A 114 12.52 21.72 23.68
CA ARG A 114 12.11 21.20 22.37
C ARG A 114 10.66 21.53 22.10
N ARG A 115 10.32 21.80 20.83
CA ARG A 115 8.91 21.84 20.40
C ARG A 115 8.38 20.42 20.34
N ASN A 116 7.33 20.13 21.04
CA ASN A 116 6.73 18.79 21.08
C ASN A 116 5.54 18.71 20.13
N VAL A 117 5.50 17.69 19.26
CA VAL A 117 4.39 17.40 18.36
C VAL A 117 3.91 15.98 18.61
N VAL A 118 2.63 15.82 18.92
CA VAL A 118 2.00 14.51 19.13
C VAL A 118 1.13 14.16 17.93
N LEU A 119 1.33 12.97 17.39
CA LEU A 119 0.53 12.45 16.28
C LEU A 119 -0.65 11.66 16.81
N SER A 120 -1.86 12.10 16.43
CA SER A 120 -3.10 11.37 16.73
C SER A 120 -4.20 11.74 15.72
N ARG A 121 -4.88 10.71 15.20
CA ARG A 121 -6.07 10.88 14.35
C ARG A 121 -7.36 11.07 15.15
N ASN A 122 -7.29 10.96 16.49
CA ASN A 122 -8.43 11.22 17.37
C ASN A 122 -8.64 12.74 17.52
N PRO A 123 -9.77 13.31 17.12
CA PRO A 123 -10.04 14.75 17.27
C PRO A 123 -10.10 15.23 18.72
N LYS A 124 -10.38 14.33 19.67
CA LYS A 124 -10.38 14.58 21.12
C LYS A 124 -9.02 14.34 21.78
N ALA A 125 -7.96 14.05 21.01
CA ALA A 125 -6.67 13.66 21.57
C ALA A 125 -6.05 14.74 22.47
N ARG A 126 -6.35 16.03 22.28
CA ARG A 126 -5.86 17.09 23.14
C ARG A 126 -6.39 16.93 24.57
N ASP A 127 -7.69 16.68 24.71
CA ASP A 127 -8.35 16.51 25.99
C ASP A 127 -8.02 15.14 26.60
N ASP A 128 -8.11 14.06 25.81
CA ASP A 128 -7.86 12.68 26.24
C ASP A 128 -6.42 12.45 26.75
N LEU A 129 -5.45 13.21 26.23
CA LEU A 129 -4.03 13.10 26.59
C LEU A 129 -3.58 14.24 27.53
N CYS A 130 -4.48 15.13 27.91
CA CYS A 130 -4.19 16.34 28.68
C CYS A 130 -2.99 17.10 28.12
N LEU A 131 -3.00 17.37 26.78
CA LEU A 131 -1.86 18.02 26.13
C LEU A 131 -1.79 19.50 26.54
N PRO A 132 -0.64 19.99 27.04
CA PRO A 132 -0.42 21.41 27.26
C PRO A 132 -0.62 22.25 25.99
N GLU A 133 -0.91 23.53 26.16
CA GLU A 133 -1.19 24.42 25.02
C GLU A 133 0.00 24.57 24.06
N ASP A 134 1.23 24.52 24.57
CA ASP A 134 2.49 24.60 23.82
C ASP A 134 2.84 23.32 23.04
N VAL A 135 2.11 22.21 23.27
CA VAL A 135 2.27 20.94 22.53
C VAL A 135 1.41 20.98 21.28
N LEU A 136 2.02 20.78 20.12
CA LEU A 136 1.32 20.70 18.84
C LEU A 136 0.66 19.31 18.68
N LEU A 137 -0.53 19.31 18.10
CA LEU A 137 -1.26 18.10 17.73
C LEU A 137 -1.41 18.05 16.22
N ALA A 138 -1.05 16.93 15.59
CA ALA A 138 -1.19 16.67 14.16
C ALA A 138 -1.76 15.27 13.89
N GLY A 139 -2.52 15.11 12.81
CA GLY A 139 -3.11 13.83 12.41
C GLY A 139 -2.15 12.92 11.65
N SER A 140 -1.05 13.47 11.09
CA SER A 140 -0.04 12.75 10.30
C SER A 140 1.35 13.37 10.44
N LEU A 141 2.37 12.63 10.00
CA LEU A 141 3.75 13.14 9.93
C LEU A 141 3.85 14.33 8.97
N THR A 142 3.19 14.27 7.82
CA THR A 142 3.15 15.36 6.83
C THR A 142 2.55 16.63 7.41
N GLU A 143 1.44 16.52 8.15
CA GLU A 143 0.83 17.68 8.83
C GLU A 143 1.75 18.26 9.92
N ALA A 144 2.42 17.41 10.70
CA ALA A 144 3.39 17.82 11.71
C ALA A 144 4.55 18.63 11.09
N LEU A 145 5.09 18.18 9.96
CA LEU A 145 6.14 18.87 9.23
C LEU A 145 5.65 20.22 8.67
N ALA A 146 4.42 20.27 8.15
CA ALA A 146 3.81 21.51 7.70
C ALA A 146 3.61 22.53 8.84
N LEU A 147 3.14 22.09 10.01
CA LEU A 147 3.00 22.92 11.22
C LEU A 147 4.35 23.47 11.72
N LEU A 148 5.42 22.69 11.57
CA LEU A 148 6.78 23.11 11.96
C LEU A 148 7.45 24.00 10.91
N SER A 149 6.98 24.01 9.66
CA SER A 149 7.48 24.83 8.54
C SER A 149 6.76 26.18 8.44
N SER A 150 5.49 26.28 8.89
CA SER A 150 4.72 27.51 8.83
C SER A 150 5.16 28.48 9.94
N ALA A 151 5.70 29.63 9.55
CA ALA A 151 6.00 30.76 10.47
C ALA A 151 4.73 31.41 11.10
N THR A 152 3.53 30.92 10.75
CA THR A 152 2.23 31.46 11.16
C THR A 152 1.41 30.44 11.96
N ALA A 153 1.96 29.85 13.01
CA ALA A 153 1.10 29.31 14.06
C ALA A 153 0.46 30.50 14.77
N LYS A 154 -0.82 30.77 14.49
CA LYS A 154 -1.60 31.81 15.15
C LYS A 154 -1.51 31.62 16.66
N ALA A 155 -0.72 32.46 17.34
CA ALA A 155 -0.81 32.63 18.77
C ALA A 155 -2.20 33.23 19.06
N SER A 156 -3.08 32.48 19.67
CA SER A 156 -4.22 33.06 20.37
C SER A 156 -3.65 33.72 21.65
N SER A 157 -3.76 35.05 21.69
CA SER A 157 -3.40 35.95 22.81
C SER A 157 -1.91 36.15 23.15
N ALA A 158 -1.45 37.38 22.88
CA ALA A 158 -0.47 38.21 23.62
C ALA A 158 0.79 37.49 24.21
N SER A 159 1.59 36.83 23.39
CA SER A 159 3.00 36.57 23.66
C SER A 159 3.76 36.43 22.34
N ALA A 160 5.06 36.67 22.35
CA ALA A 160 5.92 36.66 21.16
C ALA A 160 5.71 35.39 20.30
N PRO A 161 5.87 35.48 18.96
CA PRO A 161 5.74 34.29 18.10
C PRO A 161 6.71 33.21 18.56
N PRO A 162 6.29 31.93 18.53
CA PRO A 162 7.15 30.82 18.95
C PRO A 162 8.42 30.79 18.08
N PRO A 163 9.59 30.47 18.66
CA PRO A 163 10.85 30.42 17.92
C PRO A 163 10.76 29.46 16.74
N GLU A 164 11.42 29.78 15.64
CA GLU A 164 11.49 28.88 14.46
C GLU A 164 12.04 27.50 14.86
N ALA A 165 11.48 26.43 14.32
CA ALA A 165 11.99 25.10 14.62
C ALA A 165 13.42 24.93 14.07
N GLY A 166 14.31 24.39 14.90
CA GLY A 166 15.65 23.92 14.52
C GLY A 166 15.59 22.60 13.75
N LYS A 167 16.41 21.61 14.11
CA LYS A 167 16.29 20.24 13.58
C LYS A 167 15.02 19.57 14.06
N ILE A 168 14.47 18.70 13.21
CA ILE A 168 13.26 17.93 13.52
C ILE A 168 13.67 16.49 13.77
N PHE A 169 13.22 15.91 14.89
CA PHE A 169 13.49 14.52 15.24
C PHE A 169 12.19 13.73 15.35
N VAL A 170 12.13 12.55 14.72
CA VAL A 170 11.06 11.57 14.92
C VAL A 170 11.51 10.57 15.97
N ILE A 171 10.74 10.48 17.07
CA ILE A 171 11.11 9.70 18.27
C ILE A 171 10.15 8.53 18.58
N GLY A 172 9.30 8.17 17.62
CA GLY A 172 8.52 6.93 17.65
C GLY A 172 7.03 7.11 17.94
N GLY A 173 6.23 6.02 18.18
CA GLY A 173 6.59 4.58 18.23
C GLY A 173 6.59 3.88 16.87
N GLY A 174 6.45 2.53 16.90
CA GLY A 174 6.68 1.68 15.75
C GLY A 174 5.99 2.12 14.44
N SER A 175 4.71 2.45 14.49
CA SER A 175 3.99 2.92 13.30
C SER A 175 4.48 4.28 12.77
N VAL A 176 4.94 5.16 13.68
CA VAL A 176 5.49 6.48 13.30
C VAL A 176 6.89 6.31 12.72
N TYR A 177 7.68 5.36 13.25
CA TYR A 177 8.98 5.02 12.68
C TYR A 177 8.83 4.41 11.27
N ALA A 178 7.84 3.52 11.07
CA ALA A 178 7.58 2.92 9.76
C ALA A 178 7.22 3.99 8.70
N GLU A 179 6.38 4.96 9.07
CA GLU A 179 6.05 6.10 8.21
C GLU A 179 7.28 6.99 7.94
N ALA A 180 8.10 7.23 8.98
CA ALA A 180 9.25 8.10 8.89
C ALA A 180 10.37 7.53 7.99
N VAL A 181 10.75 6.24 8.14
CA VAL A 181 11.82 5.66 7.32
C VAL A 181 11.39 5.40 5.87
N ALA A 182 10.09 5.34 5.60
CA ALA A 182 9.55 5.27 4.24
C ALA A 182 9.46 6.63 3.53
N SER A 183 9.77 7.73 4.23
CA SER A 183 9.68 9.09 3.69
C SER A 183 11.01 9.54 3.09
N GLU A 184 10.98 10.08 1.87
CA GLU A 184 12.14 10.72 1.23
C GLU A 184 12.69 11.93 2.02
N LEU A 185 11.93 12.46 2.98
CA LEU A 185 12.35 13.54 3.86
C LEU A 185 13.17 13.05 5.07
N CYS A 186 13.32 11.74 5.26
CA CYS A 186 14.19 11.16 6.28
C CYS A 186 15.65 11.27 5.84
N GLU A 187 16.40 12.20 6.42
CA GLU A 187 17.81 12.39 6.04
C GLU A 187 18.75 11.40 6.71
N LYS A 188 18.45 11.01 7.97
CA LYS A 188 19.35 10.23 8.80
C LYS A 188 18.61 9.41 9.84
N VAL A 189 19.16 8.24 10.18
CA VAL A 189 18.72 7.42 11.33
C VAL A 189 19.86 7.31 12.33
N LEU A 190 19.62 7.76 13.56
CA LEU A 190 20.49 7.59 14.71
C LEU A 190 19.99 6.40 15.51
N LEU A 191 20.69 5.26 15.40
CA LEU A 191 20.28 4.00 16.00
C LEU A 191 21.19 3.65 17.17
N THR A 192 20.62 3.57 18.38
CA THR A 192 21.27 2.86 19.48
C THR A 192 21.01 1.37 19.31
N SER A 193 22.02 0.63 18.87
CA SER A 193 21.93 -0.83 18.68
C SER A 193 22.25 -1.51 20.00
N VAL A 194 21.26 -2.18 20.60
CA VAL A 194 21.38 -2.86 21.91
C VAL A 194 21.57 -4.36 21.66
N THR A 195 22.68 -4.92 22.09
CA THR A 195 22.94 -6.35 21.96
C THR A 195 22.14 -7.11 23.00
N PRO A 196 21.27 -8.08 22.61
CA PRO A 196 20.58 -8.92 23.58
C PRO A 196 21.56 -9.66 24.48
N ALA A 197 21.28 -9.69 25.78
CA ALA A 197 22.12 -10.46 26.68
C ALA A 197 21.96 -11.97 26.43
N ALA A 198 22.99 -12.76 26.74
CA ALA A 198 22.99 -14.22 26.52
C ALA A 198 21.84 -14.98 27.25
N ASP A 199 21.13 -14.33 28.15
CA ASP A 199 19.97 -14.87 28.87
C ASP A 199 18.63 -14.63 28.16
N GLY A 200 18.62 -14.16 26.91
CA GLY A 200 17.42 -13.90 26.15
C GLY A 200 16.60 -12.71 26.62
N ARG A 201 17.12 -11.85 27.51
CA ARG A 201 16.47 -10.59 27.87
C ARG A 201 16.30 -9.74 26.60
N PHE A 202 15.11 -9.21 26.38
CA PHE A 202 14.69 -8.34 25.27
C PHE A 202 14.32 -9.04 23.96
N ASP A 203 14.31 -10.39 23.89
CA ASP A 203 13.88 -11.13 22.70
C ASP A 203 12.35 -11.09 22.51
N ASP A 204 11.61 -10.75 23.56
CA ASP A 204 10.15 -10.76 23.63
C ASP A 204 9.52 -9.36 23.53
N CYS A 205 10.12 -8.48 22.73
CA CYS A 205 9.55 -7.18 22.39
C CYS A 205 8.27 -7.34 21.56
N ASP A 206 7.23 -6.57 21.89
CA ASP A 206 5.94 -6.53 21.19
C ASP A 206 5.85 -5.39 20.16
N VAL A 207 6.84 -4.48 20.14
CA VAL A 207 6.95 -3.39 19.19
C VAL A 207 8.35 -3.37 18.60
N HIS A 208 8.45 -3.25 17.25
CA HIS A 208 9.72 -3.29 16.55
C HIS A 208 9.94 -2.04 15.70
N PHE A 209 11.19 -1.68 15.51
CA PHE A 209 11.64 -0.71 14.54
C PHE A 209 11.66 -1.39 13.14
N PRO A 210 11.24 -0.73 12.07
CA PRO A 210 11.32 -1.32 10.74
C PRO A 210 12.78 -1.55 10.33
N ALA A 211 13.04 -2.64 9.61
CA ALA A 211 14.35 -2.87 9.02
C ALA A 211 14.70 -1.73 8.05
N LEU A 212 15.92 -1.21 8.15
CA LEU A 212 16.41 -0.21 7.22
C LEU A 212 16.78 -0.90 5.90
N ASP A 213 16.23 -0.40 4.81
CA ASP A 213 16.62 -0.86 3.47
C ASP A 213 18.07 -0.46 3.20
N PRO A 214 19.00 -1.41 2.95
CA PRO A 214 20.40 -1.10 2.71
C PRO A 214 20.63 -0.35 1.39
N ASP A 215 19.67 -0.32 0.46
CA ASP A 215 19.76 0.48 -0.75
C ASP A 215 19.34 1.94 -0.51
N VAL A 216 18.55 2.20 0.52
CA VAL A 216 18.11 3.54 0.91
C VAL A 216 18.96 4.14 2.03
N PHE A 217 19.35 3.35 3.02
CA PHE A 217 20.11 3.81 4.18
C PHE A 217 21.50 3.15 4.25
N LYS A 218 22.55 3.95 4.16
CA LYS A 218 23.93 3.47 4.29
C LYS A 218 24.47 3.73 5.69
N LEU A 219 25.10 2.74 6.30
CA LEU A 219 25.81 2.91 7.58
C LEU A 219 27.04 3.79 7.31
N VAL A 220 27.00 5.03 7.80
CA VAL A 220 28.11 6.00 7.62
C VAL A 220 29.02 6.03 8.84
N LYS A 221 28.52 5.63 9.99
CA LYS A 221 29.31 5.56 11.21
C LYS A 221 28.85 4.41 12.10
N LYS A 222 29.75 3.47 12.37
CA LYS A 222 29.57 2.45 13.39
C LYS A 222 30.13 2.96 14.71
N GLY A 223 29.28 2.98 15.75
CA GLY A 223 29.70 3.37 17.10
C GLY A 223 30.60 2.33 17.75
N GLU A 224 31.41 2.77 18.71
CA GLU A 224 32.15 1.86 19.58
C GLU A 224 31.19 1.11 20.50
N ALA A 225 31.44 -0.18 20.73
CA ALA A 225 30.70 -0.97 21.69
C ALA A 225 30.90 -0.42 23.11
N ARG A 226 29.85 -0.29 23.85
CA ARG A 226 29.78 0.20 25.22
C ARG A 226 28.98 -0.77 26.07
N GLU A 227 29.26 -0.82 27.35
CA GLU A 227 28.53 -1.65 28.28
C GLU A 227 27.97 -0.81 29.45
N GLU A 228 26.72 -1.02 29.79
CA GLU A 228 26.09 -0.45 30.98
C GLU A 228 25.18 -1.52 31.62
N LYS A 229 25.47 -1.89 32.88
CA LYS A 229 24.69 -2.88 33.66
C LYS A 229 24.57 -4.26 33.00
N GLY A 230 25.63 -4.71 32.35
CA GLY A 230 25.65 -5.98 31.60
C GLY A 230 24.87 -5.96 30.28
N ILE A 231 24.57 -4.78 29.75
CA ILE A 231 23.94 -4.58 28.45
C ILE A 231 24.96 -3.89 27.54
N GLU A 232 25.31 -4.56 26.45
CA GLU A 232 26.19 -4.01 25.42
C GLU A 232 25.37 -3.22 24.41
N PHE A 233 25.87 -2.06 23.96
CA PHE A 233 25.22 -1.22 22.95
C PHE A 233 26.23 -0.36 22.19
N SER A 234 25.82 0.12 20.99
CA SER A 234 26.58 1.07 20.19
C SER A 234 25.65 2.17 19.63
N PHE A 235 26.25 3.32 19.26
CA PHE A 235 25.52 4.43 18.60
C PHE A 235 25.89 4.46 17.14
N ASP A 236 25.02 3.97 16.28
CA ASP A 236 25.23 3.82 14.84
C ASP A 236 24.50 4.92 14.08
N GLU A 237 25.10 5.45 13.01
CA GLU A 237 24.51 6.48 12.17
C GLU A 237 24.33 5.96 10.75
N TYR A 238 23.11 6.09 10.22
CA TYR A 238 22.74 5.76 8.86
C TYR A 238 22.31 7.01 8.13
N GLU A 239 22.75 7.23 6.89
CA GLU A 239 22.32 8.33 6.03
C GLU A 239 21.51 7.81 4.84
N SER A 240 20.47 8.59 4.46
CA SER A 240 19.66 8.30 3.29
C SER A 240 20.43 8.66 2.00
N VAL A 241 20.46 7.73 1.05
CA VAL A 241 21.08 7.93 -0.27
C VAL A 241 20.42 9.08 -1.01
N HIS A 242 19.10 9.25 -0.90
CA HIS A 242 18.37 10.35 -1.52
C HIS A 242 18.84 11.75 -1.05
N HIS A 243 19.23 11.86 0.20
CA HIS A 243 19.77 13.11 0.75
C HIS A 243 21.22 13.37 0.40
N SER A 244 22.06 12.33 0.32
CA SER A 244 23.47 12.45 -0.05
C SER A 244 23.63 12.86 -1.51
N GLU A 245 22.82 12.33 -2.41
CA GLU A 245 22.80 12.70 -3.83
C GLU A 245 22.28 14.13 -4.05
N ALA A 246 21.22 14.53 -3.35
CA ALA A 246 20.70 15.90 -3.40
C ALA A 246 21.71 16.92 -2.86
N ALA A 247 22.42 16.59 -1.78
CA ALA A 247 23.45 17.46 -1.21
C ALA A 247 24.67 17.56 -2.14
N ALA A 248 25.08 16.46 -2.80
CA ALA A 248 26.13 16.47 -3.80
C ALA A 248 25.77 17.27 -5.05
N ALA A 249 24.51 17.18 -5.51
CA ALA A 249 24.00 17.96 -6.63
C ALA A 249 23.92 19.47 -6.30
N MET A 250 23.55 19.83 -5.08
CA MET A 250 23.56 21.25 -4.63
C MET A 250 24.96 21.79 -4.48
N ALA A 251 25.91 21.03 -3.96
CA ALA A 251 27.33 21.43 -3.87
C ALA A 251 27.98 21.59 -5.25
N ALA A 252 27.64 20.76 -6.22
CA ALA A 252 28.08 20.88 -7.60
C ALA A 252 27.49 22.14 -8.28
N ALA A 253 26.23 22.51 -7.98
CA ALA A 253 25.57 23.71 -8.50
C ALA A 253 26.09 25.02 -7.86
N GLU A 254 26.64 24.99 -6.65
CA GLU A 254 27.29 26.13 -6.00
C GLU A 254 28.74 26.30 -6.48
N GLY A 255 29.47 25.22 -6.80
CA GLY A 255 30.82 25.26 -7.37
C GLY A 255 30.87 25.88 -8.77
N ASP A 256 29.81 25.77 -9.58
CA ASP A 256 29.73 26.40 -10.90
C ASP A 256 29.43 27.91 -10.87
N LYS A 257 29.02 28.46 -9.72
CA LYS A 257 28.79 29.90 -9.55
C LYS A 257 30.02 30.70 -9.12
N GLU A 258 31.02 30.06 -8.53
CA GLU A 258 32.28 30.72 -8.18
C GLU A 258 33.30 30.81 -9.33
N ASN A 259 33.10 30.03 -10.42
CA ASN A 259 34.02 29.98 -11.56
C ASN A 259 33.62 30.88 -12.74
N ALA A 260 32.66 31.78 -12.59
CA ALA A 260 32.19 32.69 -13.61
C ALA A 260 32.47 34.18 -13.29
N GLY A 261 33.57 34.51 -12.61
CA GLY A 261 33.91 35.88 -12.31
C GLY A 261 35.40 36.09 -12.04
N GLY A 262 36.19 36.38 -13.07
CA GLY A 262 37.57 36.84 -12.89
C GLY A 262 38.48 36.50 -14.05
N GLY A 263 38.50 37.37 -15.05
CA GLY A 263 39.45 37.33 -16.16
C GLY A 263 40.73 38.06 -15.86
N ALA A 264 41.78 37.60 -16.52
CA ALA A 264 43.03 38.26 -16.95
C ALA A 264 44.04 38.74 -15.88
N GLU A 265 45.18 38.21 -15.92
CA GLU A 265 46.48 38.67 -16.35
C GLU A 265 47.67 37.91 -15.68
N ASP A 266 48.43 37.33 -16.53
CA ASP A 266 49.88 37.41 -16.77
C ASP A 266 50.89 36.84 -15.74
N GLY A 267 51.80 36.04 -16.28
CA GLY A 267 53.22 36.09 -15.90
C GLY A 267 53.84 34.91 -15.17
N GLY A 268 54.39 33.95 -15.93
CA GLY A 268 55.83 33.64 -15.79
C GLY A 268 56.31 32.66 -14.76
N GLY A 269 56.93 31.57 -15.25
CA GLY A 269 58.17 31.10 -14.67
C GLY A 269 58.21 29.70 -14.04
N ALA A 270 58.63 28.78 -14.87
CA ALA A 270 59.70 27.79 -14.67
C ALA A 270 59.74 26.86 -13.44
N ALA A 271 59.61 25.63 -13.76
CA ALA A 271 60.65 24.57 -13.74
C ALA A 271 60.88 23.76 -12.45
N ASP A 272 60.92 22.49 -12.71
CA ASP A 272 61.79 21.40 -12.16
C ASP A 272 61.32 20.80 -10.83
N ASP A 273 61.34 19.56 -10.59
CA ASP A 273 61.87 18.31 -11.08
C ASP A 273 61.44 17.12 -10.20
N VAL A 274 61.07 16.02 -10.80
CA VAL A 274 61.69 14.71 -10.71
C VAL A 274 61.39 13.75 -9.53
N VAL A 275 60.88 12.58 -9.93
CA VAL A 275 61.17 11.18 -9.48
C VAL A 275 60.54 10.73 -8.15
N GLY A 276 59.84 9.66 -8.14
CA GLY A 276 60.15 8.31 -8.49
C GLY A 276 59.19 7.25 -7.92
N ALA A 277 58.99 6.35 -8.77
CA ALA A 277 58.34 5.06 -8.68
C ALA A 277 58.64 4.22 -7.42
N LYS A 278 57.70 3.36 -7.04
CA LYS A 278 57.86 1.90 -7.17
C LYS A 278 56.61 1.11 -6.73
N ARG A 279 56.17 0.30 -7.65
CA ARG A 279 55.32 -0.89 -7.45
C ARG A 279 55.95 -1.88 -6.48
N LYS A 280 55.16 -2.60 -5.73
CA LYS A 280 55.40 -4.04 -5.50
C LYS A 280 54.09 -4.80 -5.25
N ALA A 281 54.06 -5.96 -5.87
CA ALA A 281 52.98 -6.93 -5.99
C ALA A 281 52.89 -7.88 -4.79
N SER A 282 51.78 -8.58 -4.79
CA SER A 282 51.29 -9.74 -4.02
C SER A 282 52.35 -10.77 -3.54
N PRO A 283 51.98 -11.66 -2.59
CA PRO A 283 51.48 -12.96 -3.03
C PRO A 283 50.37 -13.58 -2.15
N THR A 284 49.51 -14.37 -2.80
CA THR A 284 48.69 -15.44 -2.25
C THR A 284 49.53 -16.58 -1.66
N PRO A 285 48.98 -17.39 -0.74
CA PRO A 285 49.09 -18.83 -0.90
C PRO A 285 47.78 -19.59 -0.76
N GLU A 286 47.74 -20.64 -1.53
CA GLU A 286 46.77 -21.72 -1.61
C GLU A 286 46.76 -22.61 -0.35
N GLY A 287 45.57 -23.25 -0.15
CA GLY A 287 45.50 -24.65 0.25
C GLY A 287 45.00 -24.97 1.63
N SER A 288 43.78 -25.45 1.79
CA SER A 288 43.51 -26.88 2.01
C SER A 288 42.05 -27.14 2.34
N VAL A 289 41.53 -28.17 1.71
CA VAL A 289 40.21 -28.79 1.82
C VAL A 289 40.05 -29.46 3.18
N ALA A 290 38.97 -29.23 3.88
CA ALA A 290 38.47 -30.14 4.90
C ALA A 290 36.96 -30.15 4.92
N SER A 291 36.45 -31.35 4.83
CA SER A 291 35.11 -31.89 4.68
C SER A 291 34.14 -31.43 5.77
N ALA A 292 32.88 -31.19 5.36
CA ALA A 292 31.70 -31.04 6.22
C ALA A 292 31.29 -32.37 6.88
N PRO A 293 30.71 -32.36 8.07
CA PRO A 293 29.87 -33.47 8.52
C PRO A 293 28.38 -33.13 8.35
N THR A 294 27.69 -34.06 7.76
CA THR A 294 26.22 -34.19 7.68
C THR A 294 25.61 -34.29 9.07
N PRO A 295 24.44 -33.62 9.34
CA PRO A 295 23.67 -33.88 10.55
C PRO A 295 22.69 -35.07 10.35
N PRO A 296 22.30 -35.72 11.45
CA PRO A 296 21.53 -36.97 11.40
C PRO A 296 20.04 -36.75 11.16
N THR A 297 19.46 -37.68 10.41
CA THR A 297 18.05 -37.88 10.21
C THR A 297 17.31 -38.18 11.52
N ALA A 298 16.36 -37.32 11.89
CA ALA A 298 15.33 -37.65 12.85
C ALA A 298 13.99 -37.80 12.11
N SER A 299 13.48 -39.01 12.13
CA SER A 299 12.14 -39.40 11.71
C SER A 299 11.14 -38.80 12.69
N VAL A 300 10.16 -38.04 12.22
CA VAL A 300 8.93 -37.74 12.98
C VAL A 300 7.74 -37.93 12.08
N ALA A 301 6.79 -38.57 12.71
CA ALA A 301 5.57 -39.18 12.21
C ALA A 301 4.67 -38.25 11.37
N THR A 302 4.09 -38.88 10.38
CA THR A 302 2.96 -38.49 9.56
C THR A 302 1.75 -38.06 10.38
N GLY A 303 1.38 -36.79 10.27
CA GLY A 303 0.05 -36.26 10.53
C GLY A 303 -0.53 -35.79 9.20
N ALA A 304 -1.39 -36.59 8.61
CA ALA A 304 -2.09 -36.26 7.38
C ALA A 304 -3.19 -35.25 7.69
N ALA A 305 -3.05 -33.99 7.21
CA ALA A 305 -4.18 -33.11 7.01
C ALA A 305 -4.50 -33.10 5.51
N ALA A 306 -5.60 -33.75 5.18
CA ALA A 306 -6.12 -33.86 3.84
C ALA A 306 -6.65 -32.52 3.37
N GLY A 307 -5.95 -31.89 2.43
CA GLY A 307 -6.49 -30.83 1.61
C GLY A 307 -7.49 -31.42 0.62
N ALA A 308 -8.77 -31.15 0.81
CA ALA A 308 -9.80 -31.54 -0.12
C ALA A 308 -9.64 -30.80 -1.45
N ALA A 309 -9.06 -31.46 -2.43
CA ALA A 309 -9.15 -31.06 -3.81
C ALA A 309 -10.56 -31.37 -4.30
N ALA A 310 -11.36 -30.38 -4.67
CA ALA A 310 -12.63 -30.56 -5.32
C ALA A 310 -12.42 -31.26 -6.68
N THR A 311 -12.62 -32.56 -6.71
CA THR A 311 -12.83 -33.33 -7.92
C THR A 311 -14.32 -33.27 -8.28
N ALA A 312 -14.68 -32.42 -9.23
CA ALA A 312 -15.94 -32.55 -9.93
C ALA A 312 -15.82 -33.76 -10.85
N ALA A 313 -16.42 -34.87 -10.44
CA ALA A 313 -16.60 -36.02 -11.29
C ALA A 313 -17.66 -35.69 -12.35
N ALA A 314 -17.28 -35.91 -13.61
CA ALA A 314 -18.18 -35.86 -14.74
C ALA A 314 -18.80 -37.26 -14.91
N GLU A 315 -20.13 -37.35 -14.89
CA GLU A 315 -20.84 -38.44 -15.57
C GLU A 315 -21.50 -37.85 -16.82
N GLY A 316 -21.26 -38.53 -17.96
CA GLY A 316 -21.90 -38.20 -19.23
C GLY A 316 -21.12 -38.71 -20.42
N SER A 317 -21.20 -40.06 -20.66
CA SER A 317 -20.78 -40.70 -21.91
C SER A 317 -21.59 -40.18 -23.10
N ALA A 318 -20.93 -39.65 -24.14
CA ALA A 318 -21.35 -39.81 -25.52
C ALA A 318 -20.23 -39.40 -26.50
N ALA A 319 -19.90 -40.34 -27.38
CA ALA A 319 -19.37 -40.26 -28.75
C ALA A 319 -18.11 -39.40 -28.99
N ALA A 320 -17.02 -40.08 -29.28
CA ALA A 320 -15.84 -39.56 -29.94
C ALA A 320 -16.19 -39.03 -31.33
N ALA A 321 -16.20 -37.70 -31.49
CA ALA A 321 -16.07 -37.04 -32.76
C ALA A 321 -14.68 -36.40 -32.81
N ALA A 322 -13.98 -36.64 -33.91
CA ALA A 322 -12.63 -36.14 -34.19
C ALA A 322 -12.52 -34.64 -33.93
N ALA A 323 -11.46 -34.27 -33.21
CA ALA A 323 -11.13 -32.86 -32.96
C ALA A 323 -10.92 -32.11 -34.28
N PRO A 324 -11.54 -30.94 -34.48
CA PRO A 324 -11.18 -30.07 -35.58
C PRO A 324 -9.76 -29.53 -35.32
N GLN A 325 -8.90 -29.61 -36.32
CA GLN A 325 -7.65 -28.86 -36.36
C GLN A 325 -7.96 -27.37 -36.22
N GLU A 326 -7.42 -26.76 -35.17
CA GLU A 326 -7.53 -25.31 -34.91
C GLU A 326 -6.82 -24.58 -36.06
N GLN A 327 -7.61 -24.06 -36.99
CA GLN A 327 -7.15 -22.99 -37.89
C GLN A 327 -7.03 -21.73 -37.02
N GLU A 328 -5.81 -21.24 -36.82
CA GLU A 328 -5.55 -19.91 -36.26
C GLU A 328 -6.12 -18.85 -37.22
N GLU A 329 -7.37 -18.45 -37.04
CA GLU A 329 -7.87 -17.21 -37.61
C GLU A 329 -7.26 -16.06 -36.85
N ASP A 330 -6.46 -15.27 -37.54
CA ASP A 330 -5.84 -14.02 -37.07
C ASP A 330 -6.90 -12.91 -36.97
N GLY A 331 -7.84 -13.08 -36.04
CA GLY A 331 -8.78 -12.04 -35.63
C GLY A 331 -8.09 -11.00 -34.74
N PRO A 332 -8.62 -9.76 -34.66
CA PRO A 332 -8.07 -8.74 -33.78
C PRO A 332 -8.02 -9.28 -32.37
N GLY A 333 -6.83 -9.19 -31.73
CA GLY A 333 -6.62 -9.66 -30.36
C GLY A 333 -7.55 -8.94 -29.37
N ASN A 334 -7.90 -9.60 -28.28
CA ASN A 334 -8.69 -8.99 -27.20
C ASN A 334 -7.81 -8.02 -26.38
N GLU A 335 -7.76 -6.76 -26.82
CA GLU A 335 -6.94 -5.71 -26.21
C GLU A 335 -7.33 -5.44 -24.75
N GLU A 336 -8.58 -5.67 -24.38
CA GLU A 336 -9.03 -5.48 -23.00
C GLU A 336 -8.46 -6.55 -22.05
N GLU A 337 -8.35 -7.81 -22.49
CA GLU A 337 -7.68 -8.85 -21.73
C GLU A 337 -6.14 -8.65 -21.74
N MET A 338 -5.60 -8.02 -22.78
CA MET A 338 -4.18 -7.68 -22.81
C MET A 338 -3.76 -6.76 -21.68
N GLN A 339 -4.61 -5.81 -21.23
CA GLN A 339 -4.30 -4.99 -20.04
C GLN A 339 -3.95 -5.84 -18.81
N TYR A 340 -4.70 -6.92 -18.58
CA TYR A 340 -4.42 -7.85 -17.48
C TYR A 340 -3.11 -8.62 -17.71
N LEU A 341 -2.88 -9.12 -18.92
CA LEU A 341 -1.66 -9.89 -19.23
C LEU A 341 -0.41 -9.00 -19.18
N ASP A 342 -0.49 -7.78 -19.69
CA ASP A 342 0.62 -6.82 -19.65
C ASP A 342 0.97 -6.41 -18.22
N LEU A 343 -0.06 -6.22 -17.37
CA LEU A 343 0.16 -5.97 -15.95
C LEU A 343 0.80 -7.17 -15.25
N VAL A 344 0.35 -8.39 -15.53
CA VAL A 344 0.98 -9.61 -14.99
C VAL A 344 2.44 -9.69 -15.43
N ARG A 345 2.73 -9.46 -16.73
CA ARG A 345 4.10 -9.44 -17.26
C ARG A 345 4.95 -8.41 -16.56
N ASP A 346 4.45 -7.20 -16.43
CA ASP A 346 5.14 -6.09 -15.78
C ASP A 346 5.43 -6.39 -14.29
N ILE A 347 4.52 -7.03 -13.56
CA ILE A 347 4.77 -7.47 -12.18
C ILE A 347 5.83 -8.56 -12.12
N LEU A 348 5.81 -9.53 -13.05
CA LEU A 348 6.80 -10.61 -13.08
C LEU A 348 8.21 -10.13 -13.43
N ASP A 349 8.32 -9.10 -14.28
CA ASP A 349 9.60 -8.60 -14.79
C ASP A 349 10.17 -7.46 -13.93
N ASN A 350 9.31 -6.61 -13.35
CA ASN A 350 9.68 -5.37 -12.67
C ASN A 350 9.03 -5.19 -11.29
N GLY A 351 8.32 -6.20 -10.79
CA GLY A 351 7.65 -6.14 -9.48
C GLY A 351 8.64 -6.21 -8.32
N VAL A 352 8.37 -5.45 -7.28
CA VAL A 352 9.15 -5.46 -6.04
C VAL A 352 8.80 -6.70 -5.24
N ARG A 353 9.81 -7.45 -4.78
CA ARG A 353 9.60 -8.61 -3.89
C ARG A 353 9.21 -8.13 -2.50
N ARG A 354 8.09 -8.65 -1.99
CA ARG A 354 7.57 -8.34 -0.65
C ARG A 354 7.19 -9.61 0.10
N GLY A 355 7.27 -9.55 1.43
CA GLY A 355 6.65 -10.54 2.30
C GLY A 355 5.14 -10.34 2.35
N ASP A 356 4.42 -11.39 2.70
CA ASP A 356 2.98 -11.37 2.95
C ASP A 356 2.63 -12.16 4.22
N ARG A 357 1.37 -12.06 4.70
CA ARG A 357 0.93 -12.75 5.92
C ARG A 357 0.99 -14.28 5.86
N THR A 358 0.97 -14.85 4.64
CA THR A 358 1.01 -16.31 4.43
C THR A 358 2.44 -16.87 4.40
N GLY A 359 3.46 -15.99 4.39
CA GLY A 359 4.87 -16.39 4.27
C GLY A 359 5.29 -16.87 2.87
N THR A 360 4.38 -16.87 1.89
CA THR A 360 4.66 -17.30 0.51
C THR A 360 5.58 -16.31 -0.20
N GLY A 361 5.41 -15.01 0.06
CA GLY A 361 6.07 -13.92 -0.65
C GLY A 361 5.37 -13.56 -1.96
N THR A 362 5.52 -12.30 -2.36
CA THR A 362 4.89 -11.74 -3.56
C THR A 362 5.88 -10.92 -4.38
N LEU A 363 5.60 -10.78 -5.68
CA LEU A 363 6.10 -9.70 -6.53
C LEU A 363 4.97 -8.71 -6.68
N SER A 364 5.20 -7.42 -6.49
CA SER A 364 4.14 -6.42 -6.34
C SER A 364 4.45 -5.12 -7.08
N LYS A 365 3.37 -4.48 -7.59
CA LYS A 365 3.36 -3.09 -8.06
C LYS A 365 2.23 -2.33 -7.40
N PHE A 366 2.43 -1.04 -7.17
CA PHE A 366 1.46 -0.19 -6.50
C PHE A 366 0.85 0.83 -7.46
N GLY A 367 -0.50 0.94 -7.44
CA GLY A 367 -1.21 1.97 -8.16
C GLY A 367 -1.39 1.70 -9.66
N VAL A 368 -2.25 0.73 -10.01
CA VAL A 368 -2.55 0.34 -11.40
C VAL A 368 -4.04 0.40 -11.70
N GLN A 369 -4.41 0.52 -12.98
CA GLN A 369 -5.80 0.55 -13.40
C GLN A 369 -5.99 -0.21 -14.71
N MET A 370 -7.13 -0.91 -14.83
CA MET A 370 -7.62 -1.56 -16.05
C MET A 370 -9.04 -1.10 -16.32
N ARG A 371 -9.47 -1.10 -17.60
CA ARG A 371 -10.81 -0.71 -18.03
C ARG A 371 -11.40 -1.73 -18.97
N PHE A 372 -12.65 -2.12 -18.74
CA PHE A 372 -13.40 -3.10 -19.51
C PHE A 372 -14.74 -2.52 -19.97
N SER A 373 -15.03 -2.58 -21.26
CA SER A 373 -16.34 -2.19 -21.80
C SER A 373 -17.36 -3.30 -21.60
N LEU A 374 -18.54 -2.91 -21.08
CA LEU A 374 -19.68 -3.83 -20.90
C LEU A 374 -20.75 -3.63 -21.97
N ARG A 375 -20.48 -2.77 -22.97
CA ARG A 375 -21.41 -2.49 -24.07
C ARG A 375 -21.61 -3.70 -24.98
N GLU A 376 -22.71 -3.76 -25.68
CA GLU A 376 -23.04 -4.88 -26.60
C GLU A 376 -23.07 -6.24 -25.86
N ASP A 377 -23.52 -6.24 -24.63
CA ASP A 377 -23.52 -7.40 -23.74
C ASP A 377 -22.15 -8.06 -23.49
N ARG A 378 -21.06 -7.43 -23.90
CA ARG A 378 -19.70 -7.92 -23.66
C ARG A 378 -19.46 -8.13 -22.17
N PHE A 379 -18.81 -9.26 -21.85
CA PHE A 379 -18.56 -9.64 -20.48
C PHE A 379 -17.10 -10.06 -20.26
N PRO A 380 -16.32 -9.32 -19.45
CA PRO A 380 -14.88 -9.53 -19.30
C PRO A 380 -14.56 -10.77 -18.44
N LEU A 381 -14.89 -11.93 -18.98
CA LEU A 381 -14.55 -13.23 -18.42
C LEU A 381 -13.29 -13.73 -19.14
N LEU A 382 -12.13 -13.67 -18.47
CA LEU A 382 -10.83 -13.93 -19.09
C LEU A 382 -10.79 -15.25 -19.84
N THR A 383 -10.17 -15.26 -21.01
CA THR A 383 -10.11 -16.41 -21.92
C THR A 383 -8.79 -17.16 -21.86
N THR A 384 -7.70 -16.51 -21.51
CA THR A 384 -6.36 -17.14 -21.39
C THR A 384 -6.26 -18.16 -20.28
N LYS A 385 -7.20 -18.14 -19.35
CA LYS A 385 -7.42 -19.15 -18.31
C LYS A 385 -8.91 -19.25 -18.01
N ARG A 386 -9.45 -20.47 -17.86
CA ARG A 386 -10.86 -20.64 -17.49
C ARG A 386 -11.12 -20.05 -16.11
N VAL A 387 -12.09 -19.12 -16.01
CA VAL A 387 -12.61 -18.55 -14.76
C VAL A 387 -13.82 -19.37 -14.30
N PHE A 388 -13.94 -19.58 -13.00
CA PHE A 388 -15.06 -20.31 -12.40
C PHE A 388 -16.31 -19.41 -12.32
N TRP A 389 -16.98 -19.23 -13.47
CA TRP A 389 -18.14 -18.33 -13.63
C TRP A 389 -19.25 -18.56 -12.60
N ARG A 390 -19.62 -19.83 -12.35
CA ARG A 390 -20.69 -20.12 -11.37
C ARG A 390 -20.30 -19.61 -9.98
N GLY A 391 -19.06 -19.78 -9.57
CA GLY A 391 -18.56 -19.26 -8.30
C GLY A 391 -18.68 -17.74 -8.22
N VAL A 392 -18.30 -17.03 -9.30
CA VAL A 392 -18.43 -15.57 -9.39
C VAL A 392 -19.88 -15.11 -9.18
N ALA A 393 -20.82 -15.71 -9.92
CA ALA A 393 -22.21 -15.29 -9.90
C ALA A 393 -22.89 -15.58 -8.56
N GLU A 394 -22.70 -16.78 -8.02
CA GLU A 394 -23.29 -17.21 -6.74
C GLU A 394 -22.72 -16.40 -5.55
N GLU A 395 -21.41 -16.10 -5.54
CA GLU A 395 -20.81 -15.26 -4.52
C GLU A 395 -21.37 -13.82 -4.57
N LEU A 396 -21.49 -13.25 -5.78
CA LEU A 396 -22.03 -11.90 -5.90
C LEU A 396 -23.48 -11.83 -5.42
N LEU A 397 -24.31 -12.80 -5.78
CA LEU A 397 -25.70 -12.89 -5.28
C LEU A 397 -25.75 -13.05 -3.76
N TRP A 398 -24.82 -13.78 -3.19
CA TRP A 398 -24.64 -13.94 -1.75
C TRP A 398 -24.24 -12.62 -1.08
N PHE A 399 -23.35 -11.80 -1.70
CA PHE A 399 -23.06 -10.44 -1.23
C PHE A 399 -24.28 -9.52 -1.33
N VAL A 400 -25.00 -9.54 -2.46
CA VAL A 400 -26.22 -8.75 -2.67
C VAL A 400 -27.27 -9.07 -1.60
N ALA A 401 -27.41 -10.32 -1.21
CA ALA A 401 -28.30 -10.75 -0.13
C ALA A 401 -27.84 -10.33 1.29
N GLY A 402 -26.68 -9.68 1.45
CA GLY A 402 -26.13 -9.30 2.76
C GLY A 402 -25.69 -10.49 3.61
N CYS A 403 -25.58 -11.68 3.03
CA CYS A 403 -25.30 -12.92 3.73
C CYS A 403 -23.83 -12.98 4.19
N THR A 404 -23.61 -13.51 5.39
CA THR A 404 -22.28 -13.71 6.00
C THR A 404 -21.95 -15.18 6.27
N ASN A 405 -22.93 -16.06 6.04
CA ASN A 405 -22.84 -17.51 6.26
C ASN A 405 -22.24 -18.20 5.04
N ALA A 406 -20.97 -18.61 5.13
CA ALA A 406 -20.26 -19.33 4.06
C ALA A 406 -20.86 -20.72 3.77
N ASN A 407 -21.57 -21.33 4.73
CA ASN A 407 -22.22 -22.65 4.55
C ASN A 407 -23.30 -22.58 3.46
N VAL A 408 -23.95 -21.44 3.25
CA VAL A 408 -24.93 -21.23 2.15
C VAL A 408 -24.26 -21.43 0.78
N LEU A 409 -23.02 -20.95 0.59
CA LEU A 409 -22.26 -21.19 -0.63
C LEU A 409 -21.78 -22.63 -0.73
N LYS A 410 -21.33 -23.21 0.38
CA LYS A 410 -20.88 -24.61 0.47
C LYS A 410 -22.00 -25.60 0.07
N GLU A 411 -23.23 -25.40 0.53
CA GLU A 411 -24.42 -26.17 0.17
C GLU A 411 -24.71 -26.11 -1.35
N ARG A 412 -24.37 -25.00 -2.00
CA ARG A 412 -24.46 -24.83 -3.45
C ARG A 412 -23.24 -25.38 -4.20
N GLY A 413 -22.30 -26.03 -3.50
CA GLY A 413 -21.07 -26.57 -4.06
C GLY A 413 -20.03 -25.51 -4.41
N ILE A 414 -20.05 -24.35 -3.73
CA ILE A 414 -19.08 -23.25 -3.88
C ILE A 414 -18.21 -23.21 -2.63
N HIS A 415 -16.94 -23.59 -2.75
CA HIS A 415 -16.03 -23.83 -1.63
C HIS A 415 -14.96 -22.74 -1.45
N ILE A 416 -15.18 -21.56 -2.04
CA ILE A 416 -14.17 -20.47 -2.07
C ILE A 416 -13.94 -19.80 -0.71
N TRP A 417 -14.87 -19.96 0.24
CA TRP A 417 -14.79 -19.40 1.58
C TRP A 417 -14.55 -20.44 2.68
N ASP A 418 -14.50 -21.74 2.35
CA ASP A 418 -14.34 -22.84 3.33
C ASP A 418 -13.10 -22.63 4.22
N GLY A 419 -11.97 -22.22 3.63
CA GLY A 419 -10.73 -21.97 4.38
C GLY A 419 -10.86 -20.85 5.39
N ASN A 420 -11.46 -19.71 5.00
CA ASN A 420 -11.63 -18.53 5.87
C ASN A 420 -12.75 -18.70 6.89
N GLY A 421 -13.72 -19.58 6.62
CA GLY A 421 -14.81 -19.93 7.54
C GLY A 421 -14.50 -21.13 8.43
N SER A 422 -13.36 -21.80 8.26
CA SER A 422 -13.02 -22.98 9.05
C SER A 422 -12.80 -22.65 10.53
N ARG A 423 -13.07 -23.65 11.39
CA ARG A 423 -12.85 -23.48 12.84
C ARG A 423 -11.41 -23.08 13.15
N GLU A 424 -10.44 -23.76 12.51
CA GLU A 424 -9.02 -23.50 12.69
C GLU A 424 -8.64 -22.04 12.35
N PHE A 425 -9.17 -21.52 11.24
CA PHE A 425 -8.89 -20.15 10.81
C PHE A 425 -9.51 -19.10 11.74
N LEU A 426 -10.78 -19.30 12.16
CA LEU A 426 -11.48 -18.41 13.07
C LEU A 426 -10.82 -18.39 14.45
N ASP A 427 -10.42 -19.55 14.99
CA ASP A 427 -9.69 -19.65 16.26
C ASP A 427 -8.32 -18.96 16.19
N GLY A 428 -7.62 -19.12 15.07
CA GLY A 428 -6.35 -18.42 14.81
C GLY A 428 -6.46 -16.89 14.82
N LEU A 429 -7.65 -16.35 14.51
CA LEU A 429 -7.97 -14.93 14.60
C LEU A 429 -8.51 -14.49 15.99
N GLY A 430 -8.69 -15.43 16.93
CA GLY A 430 -9.30 -15.17 18.23
C GLY A 430 -10.83 -15.05 18.20
N LEU A 431 -11.48 -15.49 17.09
CA LEU A 431 -12.94 -15.50 16.93
C LEU A 431 -13.54 -16.84 17.42
N THR A 432 -13.17 -17.27 18.60
CA THR A 432 -13.47 -18.59 19.17
C THR A 432 -14.96 -18.83 19.42
N GLU A 433 -15.72 -17.77 19.70
CA GLU A 433 -17.16 -17.85 19.99
C GLU A 433 -18.02 -17.89 18.71
N ARG A 434 -17.39 -17.74 17.53
CA ARG A 434 -18.12 -17.78 16.27
C ARG A 434 -18.38 -19.20 15.81
N GLU A 435 -19.52 -19.42 15.20
CA GLU A 435 -19.84 -20.68 14.52
C GLU A 435 -18.96 -20.86 13.26
N GLU A 436 -18.62 -22.10 12.92
CA GLU A 436 -17.91 -22.42 11.67
C GLU A 436 -18.74 -21.97 10.46
N GLY A 437 -18.12 -21.23 9.55
CA GLY A 437 -18.79 -20.61 8.40
C GLY A 437 -19.26 -19.17 8.65
N ASP A 438 -19.23 -18.66 9.87
CA ASP A 438 -19.54 -17.25 10.18
C ASP A 438 -18.34 -16.35 9.88
N LEU A 439 -18.40 -15.68 8.73
CA LEU A 439 -17.31 -14.78 8.29
C LEU A 439 -17.34 -13.41 8.98
N GLY A 440 -18.37 -13.13 9.77
CA GLY A 440 -18.56 -11.81 10.37
C GLY A 440 -19.09 -10.76 9.39
N PRO A 441 -19.06 -9.47 9.75
CA PRO A 441 -19.68 -8.39 8.99
C PRO A 441 -18.88 -8.02 7.71
N VAL A 442 -18.61 -9.03 6.85
CA VAL A 442 -17.86 -8.88 5.60
C VAL A 442 -18.73 -8.33 4.46
N TYR A 443 -18.15 -7.88 3.40
CA TYR A 443 -18.69 -7.43 2.11
C TYR A 443 -20.20 -7.15 2.06
N GLY A 444 -21.03 -8.17 1.87
CA GLY A 444 -22.48 -8.05 1.72
C GLY A 444 -23.17 -7.46 2.95
N PHE A 445 -22.69 -7.79 4.15
CA PHE A 445 -23.20 -7.16 5.36
C PHE A 445 -22.98 -5.65 5.35
N GLN A 446 -21.78 -5.20 4.99
CA GLN A 446 -21.49 -3.77 4.89
C GLN A 446 -22.29 -3.11 3.76
N TRP A 447 -22.60 -3.81 2.68
CA TRP A 447 -23.42 -3.27 1.59
C TRP A 447 -24.87 -3.05 2.00
N ARG A 448 -25.43 -3.93 2.85
CA ARG A 448 -26.85 -3.93 3.20
C ARG A 448 -27.17 -3.41 4.62
N HIS A 449 -26.19 -3.44 5.53
CA HIS A 449 -26.38 -3.16 6.96
C HIS A 449 -25.24 -2.34 7.57
N PHE A 450 -24.68 -1.38 6.81
CA PHE A 450 -23.52 -0.61 7.25
C PHE A 450 -23.79 0.11 8.58
N GLY A 451 -22.92 -0.16 9.58
CA GLY A 451 -23.03 0.43 10.92
C GLY A 451 -24.02 -0.28 11.85
N ALA A 452 -24.70 -1.34 11.41
CA ALA A 452 -25.44 -2.22 12.33
C ALA A 452 -24.47 -2.98 13.23
N GLU A 453 -24.88 -3.25 14.46
CA GLU A 453 -24.13 -4.12 15.37
C GLU A 453 -24.25 -5.58 14.89
N TYR A 454 -23.11 -6.19 14.57
CA TYR A 454 -23.06 -7.59 14.13
C TYR A 454 -23.05 -8.51 15.33
N THR A 455 -23.97 -9.48 15.37
CA THR A 455 -24.04 -10.56 16.39
C THR A 455 -23.53 -11.88 15.84
N ASP A 456 -24.24 -12.46 14.86
CA ASP A 456 -23.93 -13.74 14.23
C ASP A 456 -24.54 -13.85 12.83
N MET A 457 -24.24 -14.94 12.12
CA MET A 457 -24.70 -15.18 10.74
C MET A 457 -26.16 -15.59 10.60
N HIS A 458 -26.88 -15.83 11.70
CA HIS A 458 -28.30 -16.24 11.72
C HIS A 458 -29.24 -15.10 12.14
N ALA A 459 -28.67 -14.01 12.69
CA ALA A 459 -29.47 -12.90 13.18
C ALA A 459 -30.17 -12.13 12.06
N ASP A 460 -31.37 -11.64 12.34
CA ASP A 460 -32.10 -10.77 11.44
C ASP A 460 -31.62 -9.32 11.57
N TYR A 461 -31.07 -8.80 10.48
CA TYR A 461 -30.60 -7.41 10.36
C TYR A 461 -31.53 -6.50 9.57
N THR A 462 -32.74 -6.97 9.22
CA THR A 462 -33.72 -6.17 8.49
C THR A 462 -33.99 -4.84 9.17
N GLY A 463 -33.79 -3.74 8.43
CA GLY A 463 -34.00 -2.38 8.95
C GLY A 463 -32.90 -1.89 9.91
N LYS A 464 -31.82 -2.64 10.11
CA LYS A 464 -30.66 -2.21 10.91
C LYS A 464 -29.53 -1.69 10.01
N GLY A 465 -28.89 -0.60 10.45
CA GLY A 465 -27.82 0.04 9.70
C GLY A 465 -28.31 0.75 8.43
N VAL A 466 -27.39 0.98 7.50
CA VAL A 466 -27.66 1.65 6.21
C VAL A 466 -27.55 0.63 5.08
N ASP A 467 -28.62 0.49 4.29
CA ASP A 467 -28.62 -0.27 3.05
C ASP A 467 -28.01 0.58 1.93
N GLN A 468 -26.69 0.55 1.82
CA GLN A 468 -25.95 1.32 0.82
C GLN A 468 -26.30 0.93 -0.62
N LEU A 469 -26.58 -0.36 -0.88
CA LEU A 469 -26.90 -0.83 -2.23
C LEU A 469 -28.26 -0.28 -2.68
N ALA A 470 -29.27 -0.34 -1.82
CA ALA A 470 -30.57 0.25 -2.09
C ALA A 470 -30.47 1.78 -2.25
N GLU A 471 -29.68 2.46 -1.42
CA GLU A 471 -29.42 3.90 -1.57
C GLU A 471 -28.72 4.25 -2.89
N CYS A 472 -27.72 3.47 -3.32
CA CYS A 472 -27.08 3.66 -4.63
C CYS A 472 -28.09 3.54 -5.77
N ILE A 473 -28.92 2.50 -5.77
CA ILE A 473 -29.98 2.27 -6.77
C ILE A 473 -30.99 3.42 -6.78
N ASN A 474 -31.42 3.87 -5.59
CA ASN A 474 -32.33 5.01 -5.48
C ASN A 474 -31.70 6.30 -6.04
N LYS A 475 -30.46 6.60 -5.69
CA LYS A 475 -29.73 7.77 -6.21
C LYS A 475 -29.57 7.71 -7.74
N ILE A 476 -29.22 6.55 -8.30
CA ILE A 476 -29.11 6.36 -9.74
C ILE A 476 -30.45 6.68 -10.44
N LYS A 477 -31.58 6.26 -9.85
CA LYS A 477 -32.92 6.51 -10.41
C LYS A 477 -33.40 7.94 -10.24
N THR A 478 -33.06 8.60 -9.13
CA THR A 478 -33.63 9.92 -8.76
C THR A 478 -32.71 11.10 -8.98
N ASN A 479 -31.40 10.89 -8.90
CA ASN A 479 -30.36 11.91 -9.09
C ASN A 479 -29.08 11.28 -9.69
N PRO A 480 -29.12 10.87 -10.97
CA PRO A 480 -28.01 10.15 -11.61
C PRO A 480 -26.70 10.96 -11.71
N GLU A 481 -26.75 12.28 -11.57
CA GLU A 481 -25.56 13.15 -11.57
C GLU A 481 -24.89 13.28 -10.20
N ASP A 482 -25.41 12.64 -9.15
CA ASP A 482 -24.81 12.67 -7.83
C ASP A 482 -23.43 11.97 -7.85
N ARG A 483 -22.41 12.69 -7.39
CA ARG A 483 -21.03 12.19 -7.30
C ARG A 483 -20.79 11.32 -6.05
N ARG A 484 -21.80 11.10 -5.22
CA ARG A 484 -21.79 10.33 -3.97
C ARG A 484 -22.54 9.01 -4.08
N ILE A 485 -22.57 8.41 -5.28
CA ILE A 485 -23.12 7.06 -5.51
C ILE A 485 -21.98 6.08 -5.23
N VAL A 486 -21.73 5.81 -3.94
CA VAL A 486 -20.60 5.03 -3.45
C VAL A 486 -21.10 3.87 -2.59
N LEU A 487 -20.55 2.68 -2.81
CA LEU A 487 -20.82 1.45 -2.09
C LEU A 487 -19.52 0.98 -1.43
N SER A 488 -19.46 1.02 -0.09
CA SER A 488 -18.25 0.69 0.68
C SER A 488 -18.42 -0.59 1.49
N ALA A 489 -17.46 -1.50 1.35
CA ALA A 489 -17.31 -2.65 2.25
C ALA A 489 -16.30 -2.40 3.38
N TRP A 490 -15.55 -1.30 3.31
CA TRP A 490 -14.52 -0.97 4.29
C TRP A 490 -15.11 -0.18 5.46
N ASN A 491 -15.20 -0.84 6.61
CA ASN A 491 -15.66 -0.25 7.86
C ASN A 491 -14.59 -0.46 8.94
N PRO A 492 -13.80 0.58 9.29
CA PRO A 492 -12.71 0.45 10.26
C PRO A 492 -13.14 -0.05 11.64
N SER A 493 -14.38 0.22 12.07
CA SER A 493 -14.89 -0.23 13.37
C SER A 493 -15.18 -1.74 13.41
N ASP A 494 -15.37 -2.37 12.26
CA ASP A 494 -15.72 -3.79 12.16
C ASP A 494 -14.57 -4.69 11.68
N LEU A 495 -13.42 -4.12 11.27
CA LEU A 495 -12.30 -4.92 10.74
C LEU A 495 -11.85 -6.04 11.69
N GLY A 496 -11.85 -5.79 13.00
CA GLY A 496 -11.50 -6.79 14.01
C GLY A 496 -12.55 -7.89 14.22
N LYS A 497 -13.76 -7.71 13.61
CA LYS A 497 -14.85 -8.68 13.66
C LYS A 497 -14.95 -9.51 12.37
N MET A 498 -14.17 -9.21 11.35
CA MET A 498 -14.21 -9.87 10.05
C MET A 498 -13.21 -11.01 9.99
N ALA A 499 -13.63 -12.17 9.51
CA ALA A 499 -12.71 -13.29 9.21
C ALA A 499 -11.65 -12.87 8.18
N LEU A 500 -12.04 -12.03 7.19
CA LEU A 500 -11.12 -11.47 6.21
C LEU A 500 -11.49 -10.01 5.90
N PRO A 501 -10.62 -9.02 6.20
CA PRO A 501 -10.84 -7.64 5.79
C PRO A 501 -10.99 -7.49 4.28
N PRO A 502 -11.98 -6.71 3.79
CA PRO A 502 -12.28 -6.60 2.36
C PRO A 502 -11.09 -6.18 1.51
N CYS A 503 -10.76 -6.95 0.47
CA CYS A 503 -9.74 -6.60 -0.52
C CYS A 503 -10.26 -5.54 -1.50
N HIS A 504 -11.44 -5.76 -2.11
CA HIS A 504 -12.18 -4.75 -2.86
C HIS A 504 -13.01 -3.91 -1.87
N MET A 505 -12.50 -2.70 -1.62
CA MET A 505 -12.92 -1.88 -0.48
C MET A 505 -14.20 -1.10 -0.73
N PHE A 506 -14.30 -0.49 -1.91
CA PHE A 506 -15.45 0.31 -2.31
C PHE A 506 -15.53 0.43 -3.83
N CYS A 507 -16.71 0.76 -4.32
CA CYS A 507 -16.90 1.18 -5.70
C CYS A 507 -17.75 2.44 -5.79
N GLN A 508 -17.63 3.16 -6.91
CA GLN A 508 -18.40 4.33 -7.25
C GLN A 508 -19.11 4.07 -8.59
N PHE A 509 -20.40 4.40 -8.63
CA PHE A 509 -21.19 4.36 -9.86
C PHE A 509 -21.22 5.74 -10.51
N TYR A 510 -21.28 5.74 -11.84
CA TYR A 510 -21.35 6.93 -12.68
C TYR A 510 -22.32 6.73 -13.82
N VAL A 511 -23.25 7.66 -13.98
CA VAL A 511 -24.27 7.62 -15.04
C VAL A 511 -23.97 8.72 -16.07
N ALA A 512 -23.90 8.34 -17.33
CA ALA A 512 -23.79 9.27 -18.46
C ALA A 512 -24.42 8.66 -19.70
N GLU A 513 -25.11 9.45 -20.49
CA GLU A 513 -25.67 9.05 -21.80
C GLU A 513 -26.57 7.79 -21.75
N GLY A 514 -27.25 7.59 -20.62
CA GLY A 514 -28.09 6.41 -20.35
C GLY A 514 -27.31 5.13 -20.10
N GLU A 515 -26.03 5.24 -19.76
CA GLU A 515 -25.16 4.13 -19.36
C GLU A 515 -24.71 4.26 -17.92
N LEU A 516 -24.59 3.11 -17.24
CA LEU A 516 -24.05 2.99 -15.91
C LEU A 516 -22.64 2.40 -15.98
N SER A 517 -21.64 3.12 -15.48
CA SER A 517 -20.28 2.66 -15.29
C SER A 517 -19.97 2.48 -13.79
N CYS A 518 -19.01 1.62 -13.47
CA CYS A 518 -18.56 1.35 -12.11
C CYS A 518 -17.05 1.42 -12.04
N GLN A 519 -16.52 2.17 -11.08
CA GLN A 519 -15.10 2.12 -10.72
C GLN A 519 -14.94 1.49 -9.34
N MET A 520 -14.18 0.40 -9.25
CA MET A 520 -13.88 -0.29 -8.00
C MET A 520 -12.42 -0.07 -7.60
N TYR A 521 -12.21 0.23 -6.31
CA TYR A 521 -10.88 0.26 -5.72
C TYR A 521 -10.62 -1.00 -4.89
N GLN A 522 -9.54 -1.70 -5.25
CA GLN A 522 -9.05 -2.89 -4.57
C GLN A 522 -7.68 -2.63 -3.93
N ARG A 523 -7.60 -2.69 -2.59
CA ARG A 523 -6.35 -2.38 -1.86
C ARG A 523 -5.25 -3.42 -2.05
N SER A 524 -5.63 -4.69 -2.31
CA SER A 524 -4.74 -5.85 -2.39
C SER A 524 -5.33 -6.86 -3.36
N ALA A 525 -4.58 -7.23 -4.40
CA ALA A 525 -5.09 -7.96 -5.54
C ALA A 525 -4.14 -9.08 -6.00
N ASP A 526 -4.48 -10.33 -5.70
CA ASP A 526 -3.82 -11.51 -6.28
C ASP A 526 -4.14 -11.62 -7.77
N MET A 527 -3.15 -11.35 -8.61
CA MET A 527 -3.28 -11.41 -10.06
C MET A 527 -3.58 -12.83 -10.57
N GLY A 528 -3.15 -13.86 -9.82
CA GLY A 528 -3.31 -15.26 -10.23
C GLY A 528 -4.76 -15.77 -10.11
N LEU A 529 -5.38 -15.60 -8.98
CA LEU A 529 -6.71 -16.15 -8.67
C LEU A 529 -7.77 -15.05 -8.46
N GLY A 530 -7.47 -14.04 -7.64
CA GLY A 530 -8.44 -13.05 -7.22
C GLY A 530 -8.87 -12.10 -8.34
N VAL A 531 -7.93 -11.48 -9.05
CA VAL A 531 -8.23 -10.44 -10.04
C VAL A 531 -9.14 -10.92 -11.17
N PRO A 532 -8.93 -12.10 -11.81
CA PRO A 532 -9.86 -12.61 -12.82
C PRO A 532 -11.29 -12.78 -12.30
N PHE A 533 -11.42 -13.17 -11.05
CA PHE A 533 -12.70 -13.35 -10.36
C PHE A 533 -13.35 -11.98 -10.06
N ASN A 534 -12.58 -11.02 -9.53
CA ASN A 534 -13.06 -9.69 -9.17
C ASN A 534 -13.49 -8.87 -10.38
N ILE A 535 -12.79 -8.98 -11.53
CA ILE A 535 -13.18 -8.35 -12.80
C ILE A 535 -14.60 -8.82 -13.18
N ALA A 536 -14.83 -10.12 -13.21
CA ALA A 536 -16.12 -10.68 -13.59
C ALA A 536 -17.22 -10.33 -12.56
N SER A 537 -16.91 -10.34 -11.26
CA SER A 537 -17.86 -10.02 -10.19
C SER A 537 -18.38 -8.59 -10.29
N TYR A 538 -17.48 -7.59 -10.45
CA TYR A 538 -17.91 -6.20 -10.53
C TYR A 538 -18.48 -5.83 -11.90
N ALA A 539 -18.07 -6.49 -12.98
CA ALA A 539 -18.74 -6.39 -14.27
C ALA A 539 -20.21 -6.88 -14.17
N LEU A 540 -20.44 -8.01 -13.46
CA LEU A 540 -21.79 -8.51 -13.20
C LEU A 540 -22.58 -7.54 -12.31
N LEU A 541 -22.01 -7.06 -11.20
CA LEU A 541 -22.67 -6.07 -10.32
C LEU A 541 -23.11 -4.83 -11.10
N THR A 542 -22.24 -4.30 -11.98
CA THR A 542 -22.55 -3.13 -12.82
C THR A 542 -23.76 -3.42 -13.72
N ARG A 543 -23.83 -4.60 -14.32
CA ARG A 543 -24.95 -5.01 -15.18
C ARG A 543 -26.24 -5.21 -14.40
N LEU A 544 -26.18 -5.79 -13.19
CA LEU A 544 -27.35 -5.97 -12.32
C LEU A 544 -27.93 -4.63 -11.89
N VAL A 545 -27.09 -3.71 -11.43
CA VAL A 545 -27.51 -2.37 -11.01
C VAL A 545 -28.03 -1.57 -12.22
N ALA A 546 -27.38 -1.66 -13.38
CA ALA A 546 -27.86 -1.02 -14.60
C ALA A 546 -29.28 -1.52 -14.96
N LYS A 547 -29.49 -2.84 -14.97
CA LYS A 547 -30.79 -3.44 -15.23
C LYS A 547 -31.85 -3.01 -14.20
N ALA A 548 -31.49 -3.00 -12.91
CA ALA A 548 -32.37 -2.55 -11.83
C ALA A 548 -32.78 -1.08 -11.98
N CYS A 549 -31.96 -0.27 -12.64
CA CYS A 549 -32.20 1.16 -12.87
C CYS A 549 -32.72 1.48 -14.29
N GLY A 550 -32.93 0.50 -15.17
CA GLY A 550 -33.36 0.72 -16.55
C GLY A 550 -32.30 1.39 -17.43
N LEU A 551 -31.01 1.23 -17.09
CA LEU A 551 -29.87 1.76 -17.82
C LEU A 551 -29.14 0.67 -18.61
N ARG A 552 -28.32 1.07 -19.60
CA ARG A 552 -27.35 0.18 -20.24
C ARG A 552 -26.08 0.10 -19.38
N ALA A 553 -25.35 -1.00 -19.47
CA ALA A 553 -24.05 -1.11 -18.85
C ALA A 553 -22.97 -0.40 -19.71
N GLY A 554 -22.18 0.47 -19.09
CA GLY A 554 -21.08 1.22 -19.69
C GLY A 554 -19.72 0.54 -19.47
N ASP A 555 -18.86 1.11 -18.63
CA ASP A 555 -17.51 0.60 -18.33
C ASP A 555 -17.41 0.04 -16.90
N PHE A 556 -16.61 -1.00 -16.75
CA PHE A 556 -16.03 -1.38 -15.46
C PHE A 556 -14.57 -0.91 -15.41
N VAL A 557 -14.21 -0.13 -14.40
CA VAL A 557 -12.87 0.37 -14.14
C VAL A 557 -12.32 -0.26 -12.87
N HIS A 558 -11.25 -1.04 -13.00
CA HIS A 558 -10.61 -1.72 -11.88
C HIS A 558 -9.35 -0.95 -11.46
N THR A 559 -9.40 -0.24 -10.36
CA THR A 559 -8.27 0.47 -9.77
C THR A 559 -7.71 -0.34 -8.62
N ILE A 560 -6.42 -0.63 -8.65
CA ILE A 560 -5.75 -1.53 -7.71
C ILE A 560 -4.64 -0.78 -6.98
N GLY A 561 -4.59 -0.90 -5.66
CA GLY A 561 -3.48 -0.46 -4.83
C GLY A 561 -2.28 -1.40 -4.98
N ASP A 562 -2.22 -2.48 -4.21
CA ASP A 562 -1.16 -3.50 -4.28
C ASP A 562 -1.58 -4.62 -5.25
N ALA A 563 -1.10 -4.53 -6.50
CA ALA A 563 -1.27 -5.59 -7.50
C ALA A 563 -0.10 -6.56 -7.38
N HIS A 564 -0.36 -7.83 -7.02
CA HIS A 564 0.71 -8.76 -6.73
C HIS A 564 0.52 -10.16 -7.33
N VAL A 565 1.64 -10.80 -7.55
CA VAL A 565 1.77 -12.22 -7.95
C VAL A 565 2.45 -12.96 -6.83
N TYR A 566 1.78 -13.99 -6.27
CA TYR A 566 2.43 -14.89 -5.32
C TYR A 566 3.59 -15.65 -5.98
N VAL A 567 4.71 -15.82 -5.27
CA VAL A 567 5.91 -16.46 -5.82
C VAL A 567 5.62 -17.87 -6.35
N ASN A 568 4.72 -18.63 -5.69
CA ASN A 568 4.29 -19.94 -6.12
C ASN A 568 3.31 -19.93 -7.33
N HIS A 569 2.88 -18.75 -7.81
CA HIS A 569 2.05 -18.59 -9.01
C HIS A 569 2.86 -18.17 -10.26
N VAL A 570 4.14 -17.85 -10.11
CA VAL A 570 4.99 -17.29 -11.17
C VAL A 570 5.01 -18.19 -12.42
N ASP A 571 5.26 -19.48 -12.26
CA ASP A 571 5.35 -20.41 -13.41
C ASP A 571 3.99 -20.60 -14.10
N ALA A 572 2.91 -20.66 -13.33
CA ALA A 572 1.56 -20.77 -13.83
C ALA A 572 1.14 -19.52 -14.63
N LEU A 573 1.52 -18.33 -14.16
CA LEU A 573 1.25 -17.07 -14.87
C LEU A 573 2.14 -16.90 -16.09
N ARG A 574 3.39 -17.37 -16.06
CA ARG A 574 4.24 -17.43 -17.26
C ARG A 574 3.66 -18.35 -18.34
N GLU A 575 3.01 -19.46 -17.95
CA GLU A 575 2.25 -20.31 -18.89
C GLU A 575 1.06 -19.53 -19.47
N GLN A 576 0.29 -18.82 -18.63
CA GLN A 576 -0.85 -18.01 -19.07
C GLN A 576 -0.43 -16.92 -20.07
N LEU A 577 0.71 -16.26 -19.85
CA LEU A 577 1.26 -15.22 -20.73
C LEU A 577 1.65 -15.71 -22.15
N ARG A 578 1.77 -17.02 -22.36
CA ARG A 578 2.02 -17.61 -23.70
C ARG A 578 0.76 -17.79 -24.52
N ARG A 579 -0.42 -17.59 -23.91
CA ARG A 579 -1.73 -17.83 -24.54
C ARG A 579 -2.24 -16.53 -25.16
N LYS A 580 -2.71 -16.60 -26.40
CA LYS A 580 -3.31 -15.44 -27.10
C LYS A 580 -4.75 -15.25 -26.59
N PRO A 581 -5.15 -14.05 -26.12
CA PRO A 581 -6.51 -13.78 -25.69
C PRO A 581 -7.51 -14.00 -26.83
N ARG A 582 -8.65 -14.59 -26.50
CA ARG A 582 -9.79 -14.78 -27.41
C ARG A 582 -10.84 -13.70 -27.15
N PRO A 583 -11.78 -13.46 -28.06
CA PRO A 583 -12.88 -12.52 -27.80
C PRO A 583 -13.61 -12.84 -26.49
N PHE A 584 -13.99 -11.80 -25.75
CA PHE A 584 -14.83 -12.00 -24.57
C PHE A 584 -16.21 -12.55 -24.94
N PRO A 585 -16.81 -13.38 -24.06
CA PRO A 585 -18.20 -13.80 -24.20
C PRO A 585 -19.17 -12.62 -24.05
N THR A 586 -20.44 -12.88 -24.36
CA THR A 586 -21.54 -12.02 -23.98
C THR A 586 -22.31 -12.59 -22.79
N LEU A 587 -22.90 -11.73 -21.96
CA LEU A 587 -23.76 -12.08 -20.83
C LEU A 587 -25.17 -11.53 -21.05
N SER A 588 -26.16 -12.40 -21.12
CA SER A 588 -27.58 -12.00 -21.10
C SER A 588 -28.17 -12.22 -19.72
N ILE A 589 -29.00 -11.29 -19.26
CA ILE A 589 -29.78 -11.42 -18.02
C ILE A 589 -31.25 -11.65 -18.41
N ASN A 590 -31.64 -12.92 -18.46
CA ASN A 590 -32.89 -13.41 -19.06
C ASN A 590 -34.07 -13.42 -18.06
N THR A 591 -34.35 -12.26 -17.47
CA THR A 591 -35.52 -12.05 -16.61
C THR A 591 -36.11 -10.65 -16.85
N ALA A 592 -37.43 -10.52 -16.72
CA ALA A 592 -38.11 -9.24 -16.74
C ALA A 592 -38.00 -8.49 -15.40
N ASN A 593 -37.49 -9.17 -14.38
CA ASN A 593 -37.33 -8.63 -13.05
C ASN A 593 -36.25 -7.54 -13.01
N THR A 594 -36.51 -6.48 -12.27
CA THR A 594 -35.62 -5.33 -12.05
C THR A 594 -35.33 -5.09 -10.57
N ASP A 595 -35.79 -5.98 -9.69
CA ASP A 595 -35.47 -5.93 -8.27
C ASP A 595 -34.12 -6.60 -8.04
N ILE A 596 -33.18 -5.86 -7.41
CA ILE A 596 -31.81 -6.30 -7.18
C ILE A 596 -31.75 -7.57 -6.29
N ASP A 597 -32.72 -7.74 -5.39
CA ASP A 597 -32.78 -8.83 -4.43
C ASP A 597 -33.38 -10.12 -5.00
N SER A 598 -33.89 -10.08 -6.23
CA SER A 598 -34.63 -11.19 -6.83
C SER A 598 -33.93 -11.88 -8.01
N PHE A 599 -32.70 -11.44 -8.36
CA PHE A 599 -31.90 -12.13 -9.37
C PHE A 599 -31.39 -13.48 -8.85
N GLU A 600 -31.44 -14.49 -9.72
CA GLU A 600 -30.93 -15.83 -9.45
C GLU A 600 -29.90 -16.24 -10.51
N TYR A 601 -29.03 -17.19 -10.18
CA TYR A 601 -28.02 -17.71 -11.12
C TYR A 601 -28.61 -18.18 -12.44
N LYS A 602 -29.81 -18.78 -12.43
CA LYS A 602 -30.54 -19.24 -13.63
C LYS A 602 -30.89 -18.13 -14.62
N ASP A 603 -30.93 -16.87 -14.18
CA ASP A 603 -31.23 -15.72 -15.02
C ASP A 603 -30.05 -15.31 -15.91
N PHE A 604 -28.87 -15.85 -15.65
CA PHE A 604 -27.63 -15.47 -16.33
C PHE A 604 -27.25 -16.49 -17.40
N GLU A 605 -27.10 -16.02 -18.64
CA GLU A 605 -26.66 -16.84 -19.76
C GLU A 605 -25.38 -16.26 -20.38
N VAL A 606 -24.26 -16.98 -20.26
CA VAL A 606 -22.97 -16.63 -20.88
C VAL A 606 -22.88 -17.35 -22.23
N LYS A 607 -22.74 -16.58 -23.32
CA LYS A 607 -22.61 -17.10 -24.69
C LYS A 607 -21.22 -16.84 -25.26
N GLY A 608 -20.68 -17.79 -25.99
CA GLY A 608 -19.40 -17.65 -26.69
C GLY A 608 -18.18 -17.71 -25.76
N TYR A 609 -18.28 -18.27 -24.55
CA TYR A 609 -17.13 -18.43 -23.66
C TYR A 609 -16.27 -19.63 -24.06
N VAL A 610 -15.16 -19.35 -24.75
CA VAL A 610 -14.21 -20.36 -25.25
C VAL A 610 -12.84 -20.12 -24.62
N PRO A 611 -12.67 -20.39 -23.30
CA PRO A 611 -11.40 -20.17 -22.62
C PRO A 611 -10.41 -21.30 -22.89
N TYR A 612 -9.12 -21.01 -22.69
CA TYR A 612 -8.12 -22.05 -22.54
C TYR A 612 -8.37 -22.88 -21.29
N LYS A 613 -7.73 -24.04 -21.20
CA LYS A 613 -7.82 -24.93 -20.03
C LYS A 613 -7.39 -24.20 -18.75
N THR A 614 -7.97 -24.64 -17.63
CA THR A 614 -7.61 -24.16 -16.28
C THR A 614 -6.11 -24.35 -16.02
N ILE A 615 -5.48 -23.34 -15.43
CA ILE A 615 -4.14 -23.43 -14.86
C ILE A 615 -4.32 -23.51 -13.34
N ARG A 616 -3.82 -24.57 -12.73
CA ARG A 616 -3.95 -24.79 -11.29
C ARG A 616 -2.97 -23.88 -10.53
N MET A 617 -3.46 -23.18 -9.53
CA MET A 617 -2.70 -22.37 -8.58
C MET A 617 -3.20 -22.66 -7.18
N LYS A 618 -2.32 -22.67 -6.19
CA LYS A 618 -2.72 -22.85 -4.78
C LYS A 618 -3.24 -21.53 -4.22
N MET A 619 -4.38 -21.54 -3.56
CA MET A 619 -4.86 -20.37 -2.83
C MET A 619 -3.93 -20.14 -1.62
N ALA A 620 -3.50 -18.88 -1.42
CA ALA A 620 -2.79 -18.46 -0.23
C ALA A 620 -3.84 -18.11 0.85
N VAL A 621 -3.89 -18.89 1.91
CA VAL A 621 -4.87 -18.78 3.02
C VAL A 621 -4.19 -18.21 4.26
#